data_229b088144915191ec1f0ad4980f09a4
#
_entry.id   229b088144915191ec1f0ad4980f09a4
#
_cell.length_a   1.000
_cell.length_b   1.000
_cell.length_c   1.000
_cell.angle_alpha   90.00
_cell.angle_beta   90.00
_cell.angle_gamma   90.00
#
_symmetry.space_group_name_H-M   'P 1'
#
loop_
_entity.id
_entity.type
_entity.pdbx_description
1 polymer ?
#
loop_
_entity_poly.entity_id
_entity_poly.type
_entity_poly.pdbx_seq_one_letter_code
_entity_poly.pdbx_strand_id
1 'polypeptide(L)'
;GIVIVDPDNDTLNEYIKKHRQATEYRDRLGGLVGKPTVTTDGIPLVLKANIDSPEQVDAAIMAGCEGIGLVRTEMLLVQRGRYPSADEQTEWYSDIAQRAYPLSVTFRAFDVGSDKFREGIPHHEENPALGLRGIRFLLYRPDIFESQICAILQASVHRNIRLMLPMIATLEELEQAK
;
A
#
# COMPACT_ATOMS: atom_id res chain seq x y z
N GLY A 1 -3.16 -12.19 17.68
CA GLY A 1 -4.48 -12.41 18.29
C GLY A 1 -4.36 -13.19 19.60
N ILE A 2 -5.36 -13.10 20.46
CA ILE A 2 -5.45 -13.88 21.69
C ILE A 2 -6.42 -15.03 21.43
N VAL A 3 -6.02 -16.25 21.80
CA VAL A 3 -6.90 -17.42 21.84
C VAL A 3 -7.16 -17.74 23.29
N ILE A 4 -8.44 -17.80 23.68
CA ILE A 4 -8.86 -18.17 25.03
C ILE A 4 -9.45 -19.56 24.95
N VAL A 5 -8.84 -20.50 25.66
CA VAL A 5 -9.28 -21.89 25.74
C VAL A 5 -10.11 -22.03 27.01
N ASP A 6 -11.26 -22.68 26.88
CA ASP A 6 -12.19 -22.96 28.01
C ASP A 6 -12.61 -21.68 28.79
N PRO A 7 -13.16 -20.64 28.10
CA PRO A 7 -13.55 -19.41 28.73
C PRO A 7 -14.67 -19.61 29.75
N ASP A 8 -14.64 -18.90 30.86
CA ASP A 8 -15.78 -18.81 31.75
C ASP A 8 -16.95 -18.06 31.10
N ASN A 9 -18.13 -18.13 31.71
CA ASN A 9 -19.33 -17.50 31.17
C ASN A 9 -19.23 -15.98 31.07
N ASP A 10 -18.53 -15.32 31.97
CA ASP A 10 -18.36 -13.86 31.96
C ASP A 10 -17.47 -13.43 30.80
N THR A 11 -16.34 -14.11 30.61
CA THR A 11 -15.44 -13.91 29.49
C THR A 11 -16.17 -14.17 28.16
N LEU A 12 -16.93 -15.28 28.06
CA LEU A 12 -17.69 -15.59 26.86
C LEU A 12 -18.71 -14.50 26.53
N ASN A 13 -19.48 -14.06 27.50
CA ASN A 13 -20.49 -13.00 27.35
C ASN A 13 -19.85 -11.67 26.94
N GLU A 14 -18.70 -11.32 27.51
CA GLU A 14 -17.97 -10.11 27.12
C GLU A 14 -17.58 -10.15 25.63
N TYR A 15 -17.02 -11.27 25.14
CA TYR A 15 -16.62 -11.40 23.74
C TYR A 15 -17.81 -11.48 22.79
N ILE A 16 -18.91 -12.12 23.17
CA ILE A 16 -20.17 -12.08 22.41
C ILE A 16 -20.68 -10.66 22.26
N LYS A 17 -20.67 -9.87 23.35
CA LYS A 17 -21.07 -8.46 23.30
C LYS A 17 -20.14 -7.64 22.39
N LYS A 18 -18.83 -7.80 22.50
CA LYS A 18 -17.84 -7.15 21.61
C LYS A 18 -18.07 -7.50 20.14
N HIS A 19 -18.29 -8.78 19.85
CA HIS A 19 -18.57 -9.24 18.50
C HIS A 19 -19.84 -8.60 17.92
N ARG A 20 -20.94 -8.59 18.70
CA ARG A 20 -22.20 -7.97 18.31
C ARG A 20 -22.02 -6.47 18.02
N GLN A 21 -21.36 -5.74 18.90
CA GLN A 21 -21.07 -4.31 18.71
C GLN A 21 -20.23 -4.06 17.44
N ALA A 22 -19.24 -4.89 17.19
CA ALA A 22 -18.41 -4.80 15.98
C ALA A 22 -19.22 -5.08 14.71
N THR A 23 -20.16 -6.04 14.74
CA THR A 23 -21.05 -6.35 13.62
C THR A 23 -22.01 -5.20 13.35
N GLU A 24 -22.71 -4.72 14.38
CA GLU A 24 -23.63 -3.57 14.28
C GLU A 24 -22.91 -2.30 13.75
N TYR A 25 -21.65 -2.10 14.18
CA TYR A 25 -20.83 -1.00 13.68
C TYR A 25 -20.49 -1.16 12.20
N ARG A 26 -20.11 -2.38 11.78
CA ARG A 26 -19.82 -2.71 10.37
C ARG A 26 -21.04 -2.52 9.47
N ASP A 27 -22.21 -2.99 9.92
CA ASP A 27 -23.47 -2.84 9.17
C ASP A 27 -23.83 -1.38 9.00
N ARG A 28 -23.65 -0.57 10.04
CA ARG A 28 -23.84 0.87 9.97
C ARG A 28 -22.89 1.54 8.98
N LEU A 29 -21.63 1.14 8.95
CA LEU A 29 -20.66 1.65 7.97
C LEU A 29 -21.02 1.22 6.55
N GLY A 30 -21.51 -0.01 6.35
CA GLY A 30 -22.00 -0.48 5.05
C GLY A 30 -23.10 0.42 4.46
N GLY A 31 -23.95 1.01 5.30
CA GLY A 31 -24.95 1.98 4.89
C GLY A 31 -24.41 3.35 4.44
N LEU A 32 -23.10 3.57 4.55
CA LEU A 32 -22.44 4.80 4.04
C LEU A 32 -21.88 4.65 2.64
N VAL A 33 -21.74 3.42 2.15
CA VAL A 33 -21.21 3.14 0.80
C VAL A 33 -22.07 3.85 -0.25
N GLY A 34 -21.42 4.55 -1.19
CA GLY A 34 -22.09 5.30 -2.26
C GLY A 34 -22.65 6.66 -1.84
N LYS A 35 -22.52 7.06 -0.57
CA LYS A 35 -22.87 8.42 -0.16
C LYS A 35 -21.75 9.40 -0.52
N PRO A 36 -22.09 10.62 -0.97
CA PRO A 36 -21.09 11.65 -1.21
C PRO A 36 -20.26 11.94 0.05
N THR A 37 -18.95 11.96 -0.09
CA THR A 37 -18.06 12.37 1.00
C THR A 37 -17.86 13.87 0.93
N VAL A 38 -18.43 14.58 1.88
CA VAL A 38 -18.35 16.04 1.96
C VAL A 38 -18.07 16.47 3.40
N THR A 39 -17.37 17.57 3.55
CA THR A 39 -17.19 18.22 4.85
C THR A 39 -18.49 18.90 5.29
N THR A 40 -18.57 19.34 6.54
CA THR A 40 -19.76 20.03 7.07
C THR A 40 -20.06 21.36 6.38
N ASP A 41 -19.07 21.99 5.75
CA ASP A 41 -19.18 23.19 4.92
C ASP A 41 -19.38 22.89 3.42
N GLY A 42 -19.60 21.61 3.08
CA GLY A 42 -20.00 21.19 1.73
C GLY A 42 -18.85 20.95 0.75
N ILE A 43 -17.60 20.91 1.21
CA ILE A 43 -16.45 20.65 0.33
C ILE A 43 -16.35 19.14 0.04
N PRO A 44 -16.34 18.71 -1.24
CA PRO A 44 -16.22 17.30 -1.58
C PRO A 44 -14.81 16.79 -1.28
N LEU A 45 -14.73 15.59 -0.73
CA LEU A 45 -13.49 14.87 -0.47
C LEU A 45 -13.45 13.56 -1.27
N VAL A 46 -12.29 13.23 -1.80
CA VAL A 46 -12.06 11.98 -2.53
C VAL A 46 -11.49 10.94 -1.57
N LEU A 47 -12.22 9.85 -1.34
CA LEU A 47 -11.76 8.76 -0.49
C LEU A 47 -11.08 7.67 -1.32
N LYS A 48 -9.81 7.39 -1.01
CA LYS A 48 -9.03 6.35 -1.66
C LYS A 48 -8.57 5.31 -0.66
N ALA A 49 -8.52 4.06 -1.12
CA ALA A 49 -8.04 2.96 -0.29
C ALA A 49 -6.51 2.83 -0.31
N ASN A 50 -5.95 2.32 0.78
CA ASN A 50 -4.58 1.80 0.82
C ASN A 50 -4.65 0.29 0.76
N ILE A 51 -3.85 -0.33 -0.11
CA ILE A 51 -3.79 -1.77 -0.29
C ILE A 51 -2.33 -2.27 -0.29
N ASP A 52 -2.20 -3.57 -0.03
CA ASP A 52 -0.92 -4.27 0.04
C ASP A 52 -0.82 -5.39 -1.01
N SER A 53 -1.93 -5.77 -1.64
CA SER A 53 -1.96 -6.86 -2.62
C SER A 53 -3.13 -6.73 -3.61
N PRO A 54 -3.06 -7.43 -4.78
CA PRO A 54 -4.13 -7.41 -5.78
C PRO A 54 -5.48 -7.87 -5.24
N GLU A 55 -5.50 -8.84 -4.32
CA GLU A 55 -6.71 -9.43 -3.77
C GLU A 55 -7.54 -8.42 -2.96
N GLN A 56 -6.92 -7.33 -2.50
CA GLN A 56 -7.60 -6.29 -1.73
C GLN A 56 -8.33 -5.27 -2.61
N VAL A 57 -8.08 -5.24 -3.92
CA VAL A 57 -8.68 -4.25 -4.83
C VAL A 57 -10.20 -4.35 -4.84
N ASP A 58 -10.74 -5.55 -5.05
CA ASP A 58 -12.18 -5.76 -5.14
C ASP A 58 -12.90 -5.38 -3.85
N ALA A 59 -12.32 -5.75 -2.70
CA ALA A 59 -12.86 -5.38 -1.39
C ALA A 59 -12.84 -3.86 -1.17
N ALA A 60 -11.79 -3.16 -1.63
CA ALA A 60 -11.70 -1.71 -1.55
C ALA A 60 -12.78 -1.02 -2.41
N ILE A 61 -12.99 -1.50 -3.63
CA ILE A 61 -14.05 -0.99 -4.54
C ILE A 61 -15.44 -1.23 -3.94
N MET A 62 -15.69 -2.43 -3.43
CA MET A 62 -16.96 -2.77 -2.76
C MET A 62 -17.22 -1.91 -1.51
N ALA A 63 -16.17 -1.47 -0.83
CA ALA A 63 -16.26 -0.53 0.29
C ALA A 63 -16.53 0.92 -0.16
N GLY A 64 -16.58 1.18 -1.47
CA GLY A 64 -16.94 2.49 -2.03
C GLY A 64 -15.78 3.45 -2.18
N CYS A 65 -14.54 2.96 -2.31
CA CYS A 65 -13.40 3.84 -2.59
C CYS A 65 -13.48 4.43 -4.01
N GLU A 66 -12.97 5.64 -4.16
CA GLU A 66 -12.91 6.40 -5.42
C GLU A 66 -11.55 6.24 -6.13
N GLY A 67 -10.75 5.28 -5.69
CA GLY A 67 -9.46 4.92 -6.25
C GLY A 67 -8.56 4.25 -5.21
N ILE A 68 -7.42 3.77 -5.69
CA ILE A 68 -6.36 3.26 -4.83
C ILE A 68 -5.35 4.38 -4.61
N GLY A 69 -5.34 4.91 -3.39
CA GLY A 69 -4.50 6.05 -2.99
C GLY A 69 -3.06 5.66 -2.73
N LEU A 70 -2.84 4.42 -2.29
CA LEU A 70 -1.52 3.87 -2.06
C LEU A 70 -1.52 2.36 -2.21
N VAL A 71 -0.60 1.87 -3.03
CA VAL A 71 -0.19 0.47 -3.05
C VAL A 71 1.19 0.37 -2.42
N ARG A 72 1.32 -0.40 -1.33
CA ARG A 72 2.61 -0.67 -0.69
C ARG A 72 3.32 -1.79 -1.43
N THR A 73 4.22 -1.44 -2.33
CA THR A 73 4.92 -2.38 -3.21
C THR A 73 5.90 -3.29 -2.47
N GLU A 74 6.28 -2.92 -1.24
CA GLU A 74 7.16 -3.71 -0.37
C GLU A 74 6.60 -5.09 -0.04
N MET A 75 5.29 -5.26 -0.10
CA MET A 75 4.67 -6.57 0.13
C MET A 75 5.10 -7.61 -0.90
N LEU A 76 5.35 -7.17 -2.15
CA LEU A 76 5.90 -8.05 -3.18
C LEU A 76 7.31 -8.54 -2.82
N LEU A 77 8.14 -7.67 -2.23
CA LEU A 77 9.46 -8.04 -1.71
C LEU A 77 9.35 -9.07 -0.58
N VAL A 78 8.45 -8.84 0.37
CA VAL A 78 8.23 -9.74 1.51
C VAL A 78 7.76 -11.12 1.03
N GLN A 79 6.84 -11.17 0.09
CA GLN A 79 6.31 -12.42 -0.47
C GLN A 79 7.38 -13.23 -1.21
N ARG A 80 8.29 -12.55 -1.91
CA ARG A 80 9.36 -13.20 -2.69
C ARG A 80 10.62 -13.50 -1.89
N GLY A 81 10.85 -12.80 -0.77
CA GLY A 81 12.08 -12.90 0.02
C GLY A 81 13.32 -12.34 -0.69
N ARG A 82 13.14 -11.69 -1.84
CA ARG A 82 14.17 -11.06 -2.68
C ARG A 82 13.59 -9.90 -3.48
N TYR A 83 14.45 -9.13 -4.13
CA TYR A 83 13.97 -8.16 -5.12
C TYR A 83 13.35 -8.90 -6.32
N PRO A 84 12.09 -8.60 -6.69
CA PRO A 84 11.42 -9.24 -7.81
C PRO A 84 12.01 -8.74 -9.14
N SER A 85 11.97 -9.59 -10.16
CA SER A 85 12.34 -9.18 -11.53
C SER A 85 11.36 -8.14 -12.08
N ALA A 86 11.74 -7.45 -13.17
CA ALA A 86 10.86 -6.51 -13.85
C ALA A 86 9.56 -7.19 -14.33
N ASP A 87 9.63 -8.42 -14.82
CA ASP A 87 8.47 -9.18 -15.28
C ASP A 87 7.51 -9.52 -14.14
N GLU A 88 8.03 -10.01 -13.01
CA GLU A 88 7.23 -10.29 -11.81
C GLU A 88 6.54 -9.04 -11.28
N GLN A 89 7.23 -7.90 -11.31
CA GLN A 89 6.68 -6.61 -10.93
C GLN A 89 5.59 -6.16 -11.92
N THR A 90 5.85 -6.29 -13.22
CA THR A 90 4.91 -5.92 -14.29
C THR A 90 3.60 -6.69 -14.16
N GLU A 91 3.67 -8.01 -13.96
CA GLU A 91 2.49 -8.85 -13.75
C GLU A 91 1.68 -8.38 -12.54
N TRP A 92 2.34 -8.15 -11.42
CA TRP A 92 1.70 -7.75 -10.18
C TRP A 92 1.06 -6.34 -10.26
N TYR A 93 1.76 -5.37 -10.87
CA TYR A 93 1.23 -4.02 -11.07
C TYR A 93 0.08 -4.00 -12.08
N SER A 94 0.18 -4.81 -13.15
CA SER A 94 -0.87 -4.92 -14.17
C SER A 94 -2.16 -5.49 -13.59
N ASP A 95 -2.09 -6.53 -12.76
CA ASP A 95 -3.27 -7.12 -12.11
C ASP A 95 -4.00 -6.08 -11.25
N ILE A 96 -3.28 -5.32 -10.41
CA ILE A 96 -3.87 -4.24 -9.61
C ILE A 96 -4.48 -3.15 -10.50
N ALA A 97 -3.75 -2.69 -11.52
CA ALA A 97 -4.20 -1.61 -12.39
C ALA A 97 -5.43 -1.99 -13.19
N GLN A 98 -5.49 -3.22 -13.70
CA GLN A 98 -6.62 -3.76 -14.45
C GLN A 98 -7.86 -3.91 -13.59
N ARG A 99 -7.73 -4.51 -12.39
CA ARG A 99 -8.86 -4.66 -11.45
C ARG A 99 -9.43 -3.32 -10.99
N ALA A 100 -8.55 -2.34 -10.78
CA ALA A 100 -8.97 -1.02 -10.34
C ALA A 100 -9.58 -0.16 -11.46
N TYR A 101 -9.32 -0.47 -12.74
CA TYR A 101 -9.80 0.34 -13.86
C TYR A 101 -11.34 0.50 -13.84
N PRO A 102 -11.91 1.72 -14.06
CA PRO A 102 -11.25 2.98 -14.48
C PRO A 102 -10.70 3.86 -13.35
N LEU A 103 -10.70 3.38 -12.12
CA LEU A 103 -10.21 4.14 -10.98
C LEU A 103 -8.68 4.30 -11.02
N SER A 104 -8.19 5.42 -10.49
CA SER A 104 -6.74 5.66 -10.41
C SER A 104 -6.06 4.80 -9.34
N VAL A 105 -4.83 4.38 -9.62
CA VAL A 105 -3.98 3.62 -8.70
C VAL A 105 -2.67 4.36 -8.51
N THR A 106 -2.25 4.55 -7.25
CA THR A 106 -0.94 5.14 -6.93
C THR A 106 -0.04 4.07 -6.35
N PHE A 107 0.99 3.67 -7.10
CA PHE A 107 2.06 2.81 -6.60
C PHE A 107 3.11 3.64 -5.89
N ARG A 108 3.51 3.24 -4.69
CA ARG A 108 4.66 3.81 -4.01
C ARG A 108 5.91 3.08 -4.49
N ALA A 109 6.94 3.81 -4.94
CA ALA A 109 8.25 3.21 -5.14
C ALA A 109 8.72 2.57 -3.83
N PHE A 110 9.58 1.54 -3.90
CA PHE A 110 9.99 0.76 -2.73
C PHE A 110 10.49 1.65 -1.58
N ASP A 111 9.85 1.53 -0.43
CA ASP A 111 10.27 2.20 0.80
C ASP A 111 10.90 1.16 1.74
N VAL A 112 12.01 0.63 1.33
CA VAL A 112 12.82 -0.32 2.10
C VAL A 112 14.03 0.38 2.68
N GLY A 113 14.38 0.01 3.89
CA GLY A 113 15.60 0.44 4.55
C GLY A 113 16.66 -0.67 4.59
N SER A 114 17.85 -0.32 5.04
CA SER A 114 18.99 -1.21 5.24
C SER A 114 18.72 -2.38 6.20
N ASP A 115 17.62 -2.32 6.94
CA ASP A 115 17.22 -3.32 7.95
C ASP A 115 16.58 -4.58 7.35
N LYS A 116 15.97 -4.49 6.17
CA LYS A 116 15.18 -5.60 5.60
C LYS A 116 15.91 -6.46 4.57
N PHE A 117 16.82 -5.87 3.79
CA PHE A 117 17.57 -6.59 2.76
C PHE A 117 19.03 -6.16 2.83
N ARG A 118 19.85 -6.95 3.54
CA ARG A 118 21.26 -6.63 3.85
C ARG A 118 22.22 -6.79 2.69
N GLU A 119 21.82 -7.37 1.57
CA GLU A 119 22.72 -7.58 0.44
C GLU A 119 23.13 -6.24 -0.20
N GLY A 120 24.41 -5.91 -0.07
CA GLY A 120 25.03 -4.75 -0.72
C GLY A 120 24.94 -3.42 0.04
N ILE A 121 24.56 -3.40 1.31
CA ILE A 121 24.54 -2.18 2.13
C ILE A 121 25.74 -2.17 3.09
N PRO A 122 26.64 -1.16 3.01
CA PRO A 122 27.94 -1.21 3.69
C PRO A 122 27.90 -0.93 5.19
N HIS A 123 26.83 -0.38 5.77
CA HIS A 123 26.85 0.09 7.15
C HIS A 123 25.59 -0.32 7.93
N HIS A 124 25.81 -0.68 9.20
CA HIS A 124 24.76 -0.80 10.20
C HIS A 124 24.35 0.60 10.66
N GLU A 125 23.20 1.07 10.22
CA GLU A 125 22.67 2.36 10.66
C GLU A 125 22.05 2.22 12.06
N GLU A 126 22.40 3.13 12.96
CA GLU A 126 21.81 3.18 14.31
C GLU A 126 20.31 3.53 14.26
N ASN A 127 19.90 4.29 13.25
CA ASN A 127 18.50 4.66 13.04
C ASN A 127 18.06 4.47 11.58
N PRO A 128 17.69 3.24 11.17
CA PRO A 128 17.30 2.93 9.78
C PRO A 128 16.08 3.73 9.29
N ALA A 129 15.25 4.24 10.20
CA ALA A 129 14.08 5.02 9.85
C ALA A 129 14.43 6.39 9.23
N LEU A 130 15.58 6.96 9.58
CA LEU A 130 16.07 8.26 9.11
C LEU A 130 17.24 8.16 8.12
N GLY A 131 17.76 6.95 7.93
CA GLY A 131 18.94 6.68 7.13
C GLY A 131 18.68 6.39 5.66
N LEU A 132 19.41 5.41 5.13
CA LEU A 132 19.33 4.97 3.73
C LEU A 132 18.06 4.13 3.49
N ARG A 133 16.97 4.81 3.12
CA ARG A 133 15.70 4.19 2.77
C ARG A 133 14.91 5.02 1.77
N GLY A 134 13.83 4.45 1.23
CA GLY A 134 12.96 5.12 0.29
C GLY A 134 13.74 5.63 -0.93
N ILE A 135 13.49 6.87 -1.34
CA ILE A 135 14.17 7.43 -2.52
C ILE A 135 15.69 7.42 -2.40
N ARG A 136 16.25 7.66 -1.22
CA ARG A 136 17.71 7.67 -1.02
C ARG A 136 18.32 6.31 -1.31
N PHE A 137 17.66 5.23 -0.88
CA PHE A 137 18.07 3.87 -1.22
C PHE A 137 17.93 3.58 -2.70
N LEU A 138 16.84 4.00 -3.33
CA LEU A 138 16.59 3.78 -4.75
C LEU A 138 17.59 4.54 -5.64
N LEU A 139 18.00 5.75 -5.27
CA LEU A 139 19.06 6.49 -5.94
C LEU A 139 20.45 5.87 -5.72
N TYR A 140 20.68 5.23 -4.57
CA TYR A 140 21.90 4.45 -4.31
C TYR A 140 21.92 3.12 -5.09
N ARG A 141 20.75 2.51 -5.38
CA ARG A 141 20.57 1.28 -6.13
C ARG A 141 19.72 1.52 -7.38
N PRO A 142 20.28 2.22 -8.37
CA PRO A 142 19.55 2.58 -9.60
C PRO A 142 19.05 1.33 -10.36
N ASP A 143 19.76 0.22 -10.30
CA ASP A 143 19.34 -1.06 -10.88
C ASP A 143 17.96 -1.52 -10.38
N ILE A 144 17.69 -1.38 -9.10
CA ILE A 144 16.40 -1.71 -8.48
C ILE A 144 15.33 -0.69 -8.89
N PHE A 145 15.69 0.60 -8.86
CA PHE A 145 14.79 1.68 -9.19
C PHE A 145 14.35 1.64 -10.66
N GLU A 146 15.31 1.51 -11.59
CA GLU A 146 15.04 1.39 -13.02
C GLU A 146 14.16 0.17 -13.33
N SER A 147 14.45 -0.99 -12.72
CA SER A 147 13.62 -2.19 -12.84
C SER A 147 12.17 -1.93 -12.43
N GLN A 148 11.96 -1.20 -11.32
CA GLN A 148 10.62 -0.86 -10.83
C GLN A 148 9.92 0.14 -11.75
N ILE A 149 10.61 1.17 -12.22
CA ILE A 149 10.05 2.16 -13.16
C ILE A 149 9.64 1.49 -14.47
N CYS A 150 10.51 0.65 -15.04
CA CYS A 150 10.20 -0.10 -16.25
C CYS A 150 8.93 -0.94 -16.08
N ALA A 151 8.80 -1.66 -14.97
CA ALA A 151 7.64 -2.48 -14.69
C ALA A 151 6.35 -1.65 -14.54
N ILE A 152 6.41 -0.51 -13.87
CA ILE A 152 5.27 0.41 -13.73
C ILE A 152 4.86 0.99 -15.09
N LEU A 153 5.82 1.37 -15.93
CA LEU A 153 5.53 1.87 -17.28
C LEU A 153 4.89 0.80 -18.16
N GLN A 154 5.38 -0.43 -18.11
CA GLN A 154 4.78 -1.57 -18.83
C GLN A 154 3.36 -1.88 -18.34
N ALA A 155 3.10 -1.77 -17.04
CA ALA A 155 1.78 -1.97 -16.46
C ALA A 155 0.79 -0.84 -16.79
N SER A 156 1.25 0.31 -17.27
CA SER A 156 0.43 1.52 -17.49
C SER A 156 -0.45 1.49 -18.75
N VAL A 157 -0.86 0.33 -19.22
CA VAL A 157 -1.68 0.17 -20.45
C VAL A 157 -2.97 0.98 -20.38
N HIS A 158 -3.62 0.99 -19.22
CA HIS A 158 -4.89 1.70 -18.99
C HIS A 158 -4.73 3.18 -18.62
N ARG A 159 -3.50 3.69 -18.48
CA ARG A 159 -3.18 5.07 -18.10
C ARG A 159 -3.80 5.53 -16.78
N ASN A 160 -4.14 4.61 -15.90
CA ASN A 160 -4.73 4.89 -14.58
C ASN A 160 -3.70 4.81 -13.44
N ILE A 161 -2.42 4.60 -13.75
CA ILE A 161 -1.32 4.49 -12.79
C ILE A 161 -0.71 5.85 -12.48
N ARG A 162 -0.36 6.05 -11.22
CA ARG A 162 0.47 7.13 -10.69
C ARG A 162 1.63 6.52 -9.89
N LEU A 163 2.77 7.18 -9.91
CA LEU A 163 3.93 6.82 -9.07
C LEU A 163 4.09 7.85 -7.95
N MET A 164 4.29 7.35 -6.73
CA MET A 164 4.68 8.16 -5.58
C MET A 164 6.09 7.81 -5.16
N LEU A 165 6.95 8.81 -5.12
CA LEU A 165 8.33 8.69 -4.64
C LEU A 165 8.34 8.88 -3.11
N PRO A 166 8.79 7.88 -2.33
CA PRO A 166 8.77 7.97 -0.88
C PRO A 166 9.94 8.83 -0.36
N MET A 167 9.68 9.60 0.68
CA MET A 167 10.69 10.30 1.48
C MET A 167 11.53 11.35 0.73
N ILE A 168 11.02 11.94 -0.33
CA ILE A 168 11.66 13.10 -0.98
C ILE A 168 11.79 14.23 0.06
N ALA A 169 13.00 14.69 0.30
CA ALA A 169 13.32 15.75 1.25
C ALA A 169 13.96 16.97 0.57
N THR A 170 14.60 16.78 -0.59
CA THR A 170 15.27 17.86 -1.32
C THR A 170 14.87 17.90 -2.79
N LEU A 171 15.12 19.04 -3.44
CA LEU A 171 14.88 19.19 -4.87
C LEU A 171 15.83 18.32 -5.68
N GLU A 172 17.07 18.18 -5.22
CA GLU A 172 18.10 17.37 -5.86
C GLU A 172 17.69 15.90 -5.93
N GLU A 173 17.09 15.35 -4.86
CA GLU A 173 16.55 13.97 -4.87
C GLU A 173 15.46 13.81 -5.94
N LEU A 174 14.60 14.81 -6.09
CA LEU A 174 13.55 14.78 -7.10
C LEU A 174 14.10 14.89 -8.52
N GLU A 175 15.12 15.73 -8.73
CA GLU A 175 15.77 15.90 -10.03
C GLU A 175 16.53 14.65 -10.46
N GLN A 176 17.20 13.98 -9.51
CA GLN A 176 17.89 12.71 -9.77
C GLN A 176 16.93 11.54 -10.05
N ALA A 177 15.72 11.59 -9.50
CA ALA A 177 14.71 10.55 -9.69
C ALA A 177 13.92 10.68 -11.01
N LYS A 178 14.07 11.78 -11.73
CA LYS A 178 13.42 12.04 -13.05
C LYS A 178 14.23 11.46 -14.19
#